data_9b8f954787f4cc7fdaf446c8013ec2f9
#
_entry.id   9b8f954787f4cc7fdaf446c8013ec2f9
#
_cell.length_a   1.000
_cell.length_b   1.000
_cell.length_c   1.000
_cell.angle_alpha   90.00
_cell.angle_beta   90.00
_cell.angle_gamma   90.00
#
_symmetry.space_group_name_H-M   'P 1'
#
loop_
_entity.id
_entity.type
_entity.pdbx_description
1 polymer ?
#
loop_
_entity_poly.entity_id
_entity_poly.type
_entity_poly.pdbx_seq_one_letter_code
_entity_poly.pdbx_strand_id
1 'polypeptide(L)'
;MKQKRFILSENEIPTKWYNIQADMPNKPMMPLNPATKQPLTVDDLAHIFSRECSKQELDTVNAWIDIPDEVLDKYRYYRATPLVRAYALEQALGTPAHIYFKNESVNPLGSHKVNSAIPQCYYCKEEGTTNVT
;
A
#
# COMPACT_ATOMS: atom_id res chain seq x y z
N MET A 1 -6.96 -4.24 -32.66
CA MET A 1 -5.72 -4.16 -31.83
C MET A 1 -6.08 -4.53 -30.40
N LYS A 2 -5.32 -5.41 -29.71
CA LYS A 2 -5.62 -5.78 -28.30
C LYS A 2 -5.12 -4.68 -27.36
N GLN A 3 -5.96 -4.28 -26.40
CA GLN A 3 -5.59 -3.29 -25.39
C GLN A 3 -4.51 -3.87 -24.45
N LYS A 4 -3.42 -3.13 -24.26
CA LYS A 4 -2.28 -3.55 -23.43
C LYS A 4 -2.16 -2.77 -22.14
N ARG A 5 -2.71 -1.55 -22.09
CA ARG A 5 -2.49 -0.59 -21.00
C ARG A 5 -3.83 -0.04 -20.53
N PHE A 6 -4.03 -0.05 -19.22
CA PHE A 6 -5.23 0.45 -18.54
C PHE A 6 -4.81 1.49 -17.51
N ILE A 7 -5.47 2.64 -17.51
CA ILE A 7 -5.22 3.73 -16.57
C ILE A 7 -6.58 4.22 -16.10
N LEU A 8 -6.76 4.35 -14.79
CA LEU A 8 -7.94 4.96 -14.20
C LEU A 8 -7.89 6.49 -14.39
N SER A 9 -9.05 7.11 -14.51
CA SER A 9 -9.20 8.56 -14.42
C SER A 9 -9.09 9.02 -12.95
N GLU A 10 -8.91 10.32 -12.71
CA GLU A 10 -8.72 10.87 -11.36
C GLU A 10 -9.88 10.55 -10.41
N ASN A 11 -11.11 10.59 -10.91
CA ASN A 11 -12.32 10.29 -10.13
C ASN A 11 -12.55 8.79 -9.88
N GLU A 12 -11.76 7.92 -10.47
CA GLU A 12 -11.75 6.48 -10.21
C GLU A 12 -10.64 6.07 -9.23
N ILE A 13 -9.80 7.01 -8.78
CA ILE A 13 -8.76 6.71 -7.78
C ILE A 13 -9.44 6.34 -6.46
N PRO A 14 -9.09 5.18 -5.87
CA PRO A 14 -9.65 4.76 -4.59
C PRO A 14 -9.40 5.77 -3.48
N THR A 15 -10.43 6.01 -2.65
CA THR A 15 -10.39 6.89 -1.48
C THR A 15 -10.14 6.13 -0.17
N LYS A 16 -10.03 4.80 -0.25
CA LYS A 16 -9.75 3.92 0.90
C LYS A 16 -8.64 2.95 0.56
N TRP A 17 -7.86 2.60 1.55
CA TRP A 17 -6.98 1.43 1.49
C TRP A 17 -7.76 0.18 1.85
N TYR A 18 -7.45 -0.91 1.17
CA TYR A 18 -7.98 -2.22 1.50
C TYR A 18 -6.98 -3.00 2.35
N ASN A 19 -7.38 -3.34 3.56
CA ASN A 19 -6.62 -4.18 4.46
C ASN A 19 -7.05 -5.65 4.28
N ILE A 20 -6.29 -6.39 3.49
CA ILE A 20 -6.56 -7.79 3.18
C ILE A 20 -6.57 -8.69 4.44
N GLN A 21 -5.86 -8.30 5.51
CA GLN A 21 -5.79 -9.08 6.74
C GLN A 21 -7.18 -9.29 7.38
N ALA A 22 -8.10 -8.34 7.20
CA ALA A 22 -9.45 -8.45 7.72
C ALA A 22 -10.25 -9.60 7.07
N ASP A 23 -9.98 -9.89 5.79
CA ASP A 23 -10.71 -10.88 5.00
C ASP A 23 -9.94 -12.19 4.78
N MET A 24 -8.71 -12.29 5.30
CA MET A 24 -7.93 -13.53 5.19
C MET A 24 -8.57 -14.64 6.02
N PRO A 25 -8.83 -15.84 5.44
CA PRO A 25 -9.37 -16.97 6.19
C PRO A 25 -8.41 -17.46 7.29
N ASN A 26 -7.09 -17.36 7.02
CA ASN A 26 -6.05 -17.60 8.00
C ASN A 26 -5.36 -16.26 8.26
N LYS A 27 -5.58 -15.68 9.43
CA LYS A 27 -4.93 -14.44 9.83
C LYS A 27 -3.40 -14.62 9.87
N PRO A 28 -2.62 -13.60 9.47
CA PRO A 28 -1.18 -13.66 9.60
C PRO A 28 -0.80 -13.83 11.09
N MET A 29 0.31 -14.51 11.32
CA MET A 29 0.86 -14.60 12.67
C MET A 29 1.34 -13.21 13.10
N MET A 30 0.96 -12.81 14.33
CA MET A 30 1.40 -11.52 14.88
C MET A 30 2.92 -11.47 14.97
N PRO A 31 3.57 -10.38 14.56
CA PRO A 31 4.99 -10.19 14.72
C PRO A 31 5.35 -10.22 16.22
N LEU A 32 6.48 -10.85 16.54
CA LEU A 32 6.93 -11.00 17.92
C LEU A 32 8.05 -10.03 18.27
N ASN A 33 7.99 -9.47 19.45
CA ASN A 33 9.09 -8.72 20.03
C ASN A 33 10.32 -9.65 20.17
N PRO A 34 11.48 -9.31 19.57
CA PRO A 34 12.64 -10.20 19.56
C PRO A 34 13.22 -10.49 20.96
N ALA A 35 13.05 -9.58 21.91
CA ALA A 35 13.55 -9.74 23.27
C ALA A 35 12.60 -10.56 24.15
N THR A 36 11.30 -10.26 24.10
CA THR A 36 10.30 -10.86 25.00
C THR A 36 9.61 -12.09 24.42
N LYS A 37 9.68 -12.28 23.10
CA LYS A 37 8.94 -13.31 22.33
C LYS A 37 7.41 -13.20 22.45
N GLN A 38 6.91 -12.07 22.95
CA GLN A 38 5.49 -11.78 23.02
C GLN A 38 5.04 -11.05 21.71
N PRO A 39 3.75 -11.11 21.35
CA PRO A 39 3.21 -10.32 20.24
C PRO A 39 3.55 -8.83 20.41
N LEU A 40 3.96 -8.19 19.31
CA LEU A 40 4.21 -6.73 19.29
C LEU A 40 2.92 -5.97 19.58
N THR A 41 3.06 -4.92 20.36
CA THR A 41 2.01 -3.94 20.63
C THR A 41 2.17 -2.71 19.75
N VAL A 42 1.13 -1.87 19.71
CA VAL A 42 1.23 -0.54 19.06
C VAL A 42 2.36 0.29 19.67
N ASP A 43 2.55 0.21 21.00
CA ASP A 43 3.61 0.95 21.68
C ASP A 43 5.01 0.47 21.28
N ASP A 44 5.20 -0.84 21.10
CA ASP A 44 6.48 -1.39 20.61
C ASP A 44 6.81 -0.85 19.22
N LEU A 45 5.83 -0.83 18.30
CA LEU A 45 6.02 -0.36 16.93
C LEU A 45 6.15 1.18 16.85
N ALA A 46 5.50 1.91 17.74
CA ALA A 46 5.53 3.37 17.77
C ALA A 46 6.91 3.96 18.15
N HIS A 47 7.87 3.13 18.54
CA HIS A 47 9.28 3.55 18.67
C HIS A 47 9.97 3.73 17.31
N ILE A 48 9.42 3.17 16.23
CA ILE A 48 10.03 3.18 14.88
C ILE A 48 9.11 3.88 13.87
N PHE A 49 7.80 3.67 13.96
CA PHE A 49 6.79 4.20 13.06
C PHE A 49 5.88 5.20 13.78
N SER A 50 5.09 5.95 13.02
CA SER A 50 4.00 6.72 13.63
C SER A 50 3.02 5.79 14.34
N ARG A 51 2.35 6.29 15.36
CA ARG A 51 1.38 5.52 16.13
C ARG A 51 0.21 5.03 15.27
N GLU A 52 -0.23 5.88 14.31
CA GLU A 52 -1.29 5.51 13.40
C GLU A 52 -0.86 4.40 12.43
N CYS A 53 0.35 4.49 11.86
CA CYS A 53 0.88 3.39 11.04
C CYS A 53 1.00 2.08 11.85
N SER A 54 1.41 2.18 13.12
CA SER A 54 1.52 1.01 14.01
C SER A 54 0.17 0.35 14.30
N LYS A 55 -0.90 1.15 14.46
CA LYS A 55 -2.27 0.62 14.59
C LYS A 55 -2.73 -0.09 13.32
N GLN A 56 -2.50 0.52 12.15
CA GLN A 56 -2.91 -0.06 10.86
C GLN A 56 -2.17 -1.36 10.56
N GLU A 57 -0.88 -1.46 10.91
CA GLU A 57 -0.07 -2.67 10.73
C GLU A 57 -0.63 -3.85 11.53
N LEU A 58 -1.11 -3.60 12.75
CA LEU A 58 -1.65 -4.62 13.63
C LEU A 58 -3.17 -4.84 13.50
N ASP A 59 -3.83 -4.08 12.62
CA ASP A 59 -5.28 -4.19 12.42
C ASP A 59 -5.61 -5.40 11.54
N THR A 60 -6.30 -6.37 12.11
CA THR A 60 -6.81 -7.56 11.42
C THR A 60 -8.34 -7.59 11.30
N VAL A 61 -9.01 -6.47 11.60
CA VAL A 61 -10.48 -6.38 11.73
C VAL A 61 -11.08 -5.46 10.67
N ASN A 62 -10.51 -4.27 10.51
CA ASN A 62 -11.06 -3.27 9.60
C ASN A 62 -10.55 -3.50 8.18
N ALA A 63 -11.45 -3.89 7.27
CA ALA A 63 -11.12 -4.15 5.86
C ALA A 63 -10.85 -2.87 5.07
N TRP A 64 -11.44 -1.74 5.47
CA TRP A 64 -11.34 -0.48 4.75
C TRP A 64 -10.89 0.64 5.66
N ILE A 65 -9.82 1.33 5.26
CA ILE A 65 -9.24 2.46 5.97
C ILE A 65 -9.31 3.68 5.07
N ASP A 66 -9.93 4.76 5.54
CA ASP A 66 -10.05 6.00 4.78
C ASP A 66 -8.66 6.62 4.56
N ILE A 67 -8.40 7.07 3.32
CA ILE A 67 -7.17 7.79 2.99
C ILE A 67 -7.38 9.26 3.35
N PRO A 68 -6.51 9.87 4.18
CA PRO A 68 -6.60 11.30 4.48
C PRO A 68 -6.59 12.16 3.21
N ASP A 69 -7.35 13.27 3.23
CA ASP A 69 -7.50 14.15 2.05
C ASP A 69 -6.16 14.71 1.57
N GLU A 70 -5.25 15.04 2.48
CA GLU A 70 -3.90 15.53 2.15
C GLU A 70 -3.07 14.44 1.45
N VAL A 71 -3.23 13.17 1.83
CA VAL A 71 -2.58 12.04 1.17
C VAL A 71 -3.18 11.82 -0.21
N LEU A 72 -4.52 11.87 -0.33
CA LEU A 72 -5.23 11.79 -1.62
C LEU A 72 -4.78 12.90 -2.57
N ASP A 73 -4.65 14.13 -2.07
CA ASP A 73 -4.14 15.25 -2.86
C ASP A 73 -2.75 14.93 -3.45
N LYS A 74 -1.83 14.40 -2.65
CA LYS A 74 -0.50 14.00 -3.14
C LYS A 74 -0.56 12.83 -4.12
N TYR A 75 -1.45 11.87 -3.90
CA TYR A 75 -1.65 10.77 -4.84
C TYR A 75 -2.13 11.24 -6.22
N ARG A 76 -2.96 12.26 -6.32
CA ARG A 76 -3.45 12.82 -7.59
C ARG A 76 -2.36 13.36 -8.51
N TYR A 77 -1.18 13.72 -7.98
CA TYR A 77 -0.06 14.18 -8.82
C TYR A 77 0.51 13.09 -9.73
N TYR A 78 0.34 11.81 -9.42
CA TYR A 78 0.97 10.73 -10.21
C TYR A 78 0.13 9.46 -10.37
N ARG A 79 -0.92 9.29 -9.62
CA ARG A 79 -1.86 8.15 -9.76
C ARG A 79 -2.95 8.54 -10.79
N ALA A 80 -3.49 7.58 -11.58
CA ALA A 80 -3.21 6.14 -11.46
C ALA A 80 -2.00 5.76 -12.32
N THR A 81 -1.09 4.96 -11.75
CA THR A 81 -0.06 4.30 -12.53
C THR A 81 -0.66 3.19 -13.41
N PRO A 82 -0.08 2.86 -14.57
CA PRO A 82 -0.70 1.93 -15.50
C PRO A 82 -0.76 0.48 -15.00
N LEU A 83 -1.86 -0.20 -15.27
CA LEU A 83 -1.95 -1.65 -15.29
C LEU A 83 -1.66 -2.15 -16.71
N VAL A 84 -0.66 -3.01 -16.86
CA VAL A 84 -0.18 -3.45 -18.18
C VAL A 84 -0.36 -4.96 -18.31
N ARG A 85 -0.96 -5.39 -19.42
CA ARG A 85 -1.12 -6.82 -19.69
C ARG A 85 0.14 -7.42 -20.31
N ALA A 86 0.60 -8.53 -19.76
CA ALA A 86 1.82 -9.23 -20.13
C ALA A 86 1.59 -10.32 -21.19
N TYR A 87 1.07 -9.96 -22.37
CA TYR A 87 0.74 -10.91 -23.43
C TYR A 87 1.90 -11.86 -23.83
N ALA A 88 3.14 -11.34 -23.86
CA ALA A 88 4.30 -12.16 -24.20
C ALA A 88 4.57 -13.23 -23.12
N LEU A 89 4.35 -12.91 -21.86
CA LEU A 89 4.49 -13.85 -20.76
C LEU A 89 3.37 -14.91 -20.79
N GLU A 90 2.11 -14.50 -21.04
CA GLU A 90 0.99 -15.43 -21.22
C GLU A 90 1.28 -16.44 -22.33
N GLN A 91 1.79 -15.97 -23.47
CA GLN A 91 2.16 -16.80 -24.60
C GLN A 91 3.32 -17.75 -24.27
N ALA A 92 4.37 -17.24 -23.62
CA ALA A 92 5.55 -18.04 -23.24
C ALA A 92 5.19 -19.17 -22.27
N LEU A 93 4.22 -18.92 -21.36
CA LEU A 93 3.74 -19.90 -20.39
C LEU A 93 2.66 -20.85 -20.97
N GLY A 94 2.14 -20.59 -22.16
CA GLY A 94 1.04 -21.36 -22.75
C GLY A 94 -0.23 -21.39 -21.87
N THR A 95 -0.46 -20.34 -21.07
CA THR A 95 -1.54 -20.27 -20.09
C THR A 95 -2.78 -19.56 -20.62
N PRO A 96 -4.01 -20.00 -20.29
CA PRO A 96 -5.23 -19.25 -20.56
C PRO A 96 -5.42 -18.06 -19.60
N ALA A 97 -4.63 -17.96 -18.54
CA ALA A 97 -4.70 -16.88 -17.55
C ALA A 97 -4.33 -15.53 -18.15
N HIS A 98 -5.03 -14.49 -17.72
CA HIS A 98 -4.70 -13.12 -18.04
C HIS A 98 -3.73 -12.56 -17.00
N ILE A 99 -2.48 -12.31 -17.40
CA ILE A 99 -1.42 -11.83 -16.51
C ILE A 99 -1.25 -10.31 -16.67
N TYR A 100 -1.27 -9.59 -15.55
CA TYR A 100 -1.07 -8.15 -15.52
C TYR A 100 0.02 -7.79 -14.52
N PHE A 101 0.70 -6.68 -14.79
CA PHE A 101 1.58 -6.06 -13.80
C PHE A 101 1.23 -4.58 -13.63
N LYS A 102 1.28 -4.10 -12.39
CA LYS A 102 1.13 -2.70 -12.04
C LYS A 102 2.47 -2.00 -12.24
N ASN A 103 2.52 -1.07 -13.21
CA ASN A 103 3.78 -0.40 -13.54
C ASN A 103 4.01 0.81 -12.64
N GLU A 104 4.75 0.63 -11.56
CA GLU A 104 5.13 1.68 -10.62
C GLU A 104 6.45 2.41 -11.00
N SER A 105 7.12 2.00 -12.08
CA SER A 105 8.34 2.67 -12.54
C SER A 105 8.11 4.07 -13.11
N VAL A 106 6.87 4.42 -13.40
CA VAL A 106 6.48 5.71 -13.99
C VAL A 106 6.08 6.76 -12.96
N ASN A 107 6.08 6.43 -11.68
CA ASN A 107 5.83 7.41 -10.62
C ASN A 107 7.08 8.27 -10.33
N PRO A 108 6.98 9.37 -9.56
CA PRO A 108 8.09 10.30 -9.34
C PRO A 108 9.38 9.70 -8.80
N LEU A 109 9.30 8.59 -8.07
CA LEU A 109 10.47 7.91 -7.49
C LEU A 109 10.87 6.63 -8.24
N GLY A 110 10.18 6.29 -9.32
CA GLY A 110 10.43 5.06 -10.07
C GLY A 110 10.19 3.77 -9.27
N SER A 111 9.44 3.84 -8.17
CA SER A 111 9.25 2.73 -7.23
C SER A 111 7.92 2.82 -6.50
N HIS A 112 7.30 1.67 -6.21
CA HIS A 112 6.08 1.57 -5.41
C HIS A 112 6.22 2.16 -3.99
N LYS A 113 7.41 2.34 -3.48
CA LYS A 113 7.67 2.85 -2.12
C LYS A 113 7.08 4.23 -1.86
N VAL A 114 6.94 5.09 -2.87
CA VAL A 114 6.29 6.40 -2.73
C VAL A 114 4.84 6.27 -2.22
N ASN A 115 4.14 5.19 -2.58
CA ASN A 115 2.75 4.98 -2.16
C ASN A 115 2.59 4.80 -0.64
N SER A 116 3.60 4.26 0.04
CA SER A 116 3.61 4.12 1.51
C SER A 116 4.36 5.26 2.19
N ALA A 117 5.39 5.83 1.57
CA ALA A 117 6.15 6.92 2.16
C ALA A 117 5.30 8.18 2.39
N ILE A 118 4.41 8.54 1.47
CA ILE A 118 3.53 9.70 1.60
C ILE A 118 2.65 9.61 2.85
N PRO A 119 1.84 8.56 3.07
CA PRO A 119 1.03 8.46 4.28
C PRO A 119 1.87 8.31 5.56
N GLN A 120 3.02 7.62 5.52
CA GLN A 120 3.91 7.55 6.67
C GLN A 120 4.42 8.93 7.08
N CYS A 121 4.88 9.74 6.12
CA CYS A 121 5.29 11.13 6.39
C CYS A 121 4.13 12.00 6.89
N TYR A 122 2.93 11.81 6.34
CA TYR A 122 1.72 12.51 6.78
C TYR A 122 1.45 12.21 8.27
N TYR A 123 1.35 10.94 8.66
CA TYR A 123 1.06 10.57 10.04
C TYR A 123 2.18 10.97 11.01
N CYS A 124 3.44 10.86 10.61
CA CYS A 124 4.55 11.36 11.40
C CYS A 124 4.44 12.88 11.67
N LYS A 125 4.08 13.64 10.64
CA LYS A 125 3.87 15.09 10.77
C LYS A 125 2.72 15.41 11.73
N GLU A 126 1.58 14.73 11.58
CA GLU A 126 0.41 14.91 12.47
C GLU A 126 0.72 14.58 13.94
N GLU A 127 1.64 13.66 14.18
CA GLU A 127 2.13 13.29 15.51
C GLU A 127 3.28 14.17 16.02
N GLY A 128 3.66 15.24 15.27
CA GLY A 128 4.67 16.20 15.68
C GLY A 128 6.12 15.77 15.45
N THR A 129 6.34 14.72 14.65
CA THR A 129 7.70 14.30 14.27
C THR A 129 8.33 15.32 13.34
N THR A 130 9.54 15.78 13.66
CA THR A 130 10.25 16.83 12.91
C THR A 130 11.17 16.28 11.81
N ASN A 131 11.62 15.04 11.93
CA ASN A 131 12.51 14.39 10.97
C ASN A 131 12.08 12.94 10.74
N VAL A 132 12.06 12.53 9.47
CA VAL A 132 11.81 11.16 9.03
C VAL A 132 12.97 10.73 8.14
N THR A 133 13.51 9.54 8.36
CA THR A 133 14.62 8.95 7.58
C THR A 133 14.18 7.67 6.86
#